data_7d47e3e3797a94570b29d3d1e539ea77
#
_entry.id   7d47e3e3797a94570b29d3d1e539ea77
#
_cell.length_a   1.000
_cell.length_b   1.000
_cell.length_c   1.000
_cell.angle_alpha   90.00
_cell.angle_beta   90.00
_cell.angle_gamma   90.00
#
_symmetry.space_group_name_H-M   'P 1'
#
loop_
_entity.id
_entity.type
_entity.pdbx_description
1 polymer ?
#
loop_
_entity_poly.entity_id
_entity_poly.type
_entity_poly.pdbx_seq_one_letter_code
_entity_poly.pdbx_strand_id
1 'polypeptide(L)'
;MKKGRGGIHCNWQSLMNPIKGINWGKVWEWSALPVCACALLLVFVSVMQIGLVGSTSVTPSAGPCLLIDPGHGGADGGAVAADGTQEKDLNLSIGLLLRDMLRIMGYEVRMTRTEDISIHSPDCKTLREQKVGDMKNRLAMYEEASLVVGIHQNKFEIPKYSGTQVFYSVNNPESKLLATELRESVLGLLQPENTRELKKADA
;
A
#
# COMPACT_ATOMS: atom_id res chain seq x y z
N MET A 1 -14.88 -40.58 70.81
CA MET A 1 -15.92 -39.80 70.12
C MET A 1 -15.45 -39.43 68.69
N LYS A 2 -15.89 -40.18 67.66
CA LYS A 2 -15.55 -39.88 66.24
C LYS A 2 -16.79 -39.27 65.60
N LYS A 3 -16.65 -38.02 65.17
CA LYS A 3 -17.67 -37.27 64.44
C LYS A 3 -17.57 -37.61 62.95
N GLY A 4 -18.61 -38.31 62.43
CA GLY A 4 -18.72 -38.60 61.00
C GLY A 4 -19.01 -37.30 60.17
N ARG A 5 -18.32 -37.13 59.09
CA ARG A 5 -18.62 -36.10 58.03
C ARG A 5 -19.50 -36.79 57.00
N GLY A 6 -20.80 -36.48 56.99
CA GLY A 6 -21.67 -36.83 55.88
C GLY A 6 -21.34 -36.00 54.63
N GLY A 7 -20.78 -36.68 53.67
CA GLY A 7 -20.60 -36.08 52.34
C GLY A 7 -21.92 -36.25 51.54
N ILE A 8 -22.50 -35.14 51.12
CA ILE A 8 -23.63 -35.13 50.20
C ILE A 8 -23.06 -35.44 48.81
N HIS A 9 -23.17 -36.70 48.38
CA HIS A 9 -22.91 -37.08 47.01
C HIS A 9 -24.08 -36.61 46.13
N CYS A 10 -23.92 -35.48 45.44
CA CYS A 10 -24.84 -35.05 44.43
C CYS A 10 -24.67 -35.96 43.20
N ASN A 11 -25.62 -36.82 42.97
CA ASN A 11 -25.60 -37.75 41.84
C ASN A 11 -26.08 -37.04 40.58
N TRP A 12 -25.12 -36.50 39.81
CA TRP A 12 -25.34 -35.79 38.56
C TRP A 12 -25.99 -36.66 37.46
N GLN A 13 -25.96 -37.98 37.58
CA GLN A 13 -26.59 -38.91 36.61
C GLN A 13 -28.12 -38.94 36.70
N SER A 14 -28.71 -38.54 37.84
CA SER A 14 -30.17 -38.50 37.98
C SER A 14 -30.81 -37.26 37.37
N LEU A 15 -30.05 -36.21 37.14
CA LEU A 15 -30.51 -34.96 36.50
C LEU A 15 -30.51 -35.01 34.95
N MET A 16 -29.84 -36.00 34.36
CA MET A 16 -29.73 -36.15 32.91
C MET A 16 -30.75 -37.14 32.31
N ASN A 17 -31.77 -37.56 33.05
CA ASN A 17 -32.71 -38.58 32.66
C ASN A 17 -34.15 -38.14 32.36
N PRO A 18 -34.48 -36.92 31.93
CA PRO A 18 -35.84 -36.67 31.42
C PRO A 18 -36.02 -36.92 29.92
N ILE A 19 -34.99 -37.45 29.20
CA ILE A 19 -34.99 -37.48 27.73
C ILE A 19 -34.91 -38.92 27.17
N LYS A 20 -35.30 -39.92 27.97
CA LYS A 20 -35.46 -41.30 27.51
C LYS A 20 -36.73 -41.43 26.68
N GLY A 21 -36.67 -41.13 25.40
CA GLY A 21 -37.79 -41.25 24.45
C GLY A 21 -37.61 -40.46 23.19
N ILE A 22 -36.65 -39.56 23.16
CA ILE A 22 -36.38 -38.78 21.97
C ILE A 22 -35.43 -39.58 21.08
N ASN A 23 -35.89 -39.91 19.88
CA ASN A 23 -35.05 -40.50 18.85
C ASN A 23 -34.16 -39.37 18.25
N TRP A 24 -32.98 -39.20 18.85
CA TRP A 24 -32.02 -38.16 18.47
C TRP A 24 -31.61 -38.23 17.02
N GLY A 25 -31.62 -39.41 16.38
CA GLY A 25 -31.38 -39.56 14.96
C GLY A 25 -32.41 -38.82 14.10
N LYS A 26 -33.71 -38.99 14.43
CA LYS A 26 -34.79 -38.28 13.75
C LYS A 26 -34.79 -36.79 14.04
N VAL A 27 -34.51 -36.37 15.26
CA VAL A 27 -34.39 -34.96 15.60
C VAL A 27 -33.24 -34.30 14.81
N TRP A 28 -32.12 -34.98 14.64
CA TRP A 28 -31.00 -34.53 13.88
C TRP A 28 -31.34 -34.41 12.38
N GLU A 29 -32.00 -35.38 11.80
CA GLU A 29 -32.46 -35.33 10.38
C GLU A 29 -33.44 -34.18 10.12
N TRP A 30 -34.38 -33.91 11.05
CA TRP A 30 -35.37 -32.83 10.87
C TRP A 30 -34.86 -31.44 11.21
N SER A 31 -33.85 -31.32 12.06
CA SER A 31 -33.27 -30.02 12.44
C SER A 31 -32.07 -29.61 11.56
N ALA A 32 -31.33 -30.55 10.99
CA ALA A 32 -30.18 -30.26 10.17
C ALA A 32 -30.52 -29.47 8.90
N LEU A 33 -31.59 -29.86 8.20
CA LEU A 33 -32.04 -29.19 6.97
C LEU A 33 -32.42 -27.71 7.21
N PRO A 34 -33.26 -27.34 8.18
CA PRO A 34 -33.58 -25.92 8.40
C PRO A 34 -32.39 -25.15 8.94
N VAL A 35 -31.52 -25.73 9.76
CA VAL A 35 -30.29 -25.05 10.23
C VAL A 35 -29.33 -24.76 9.07
N CYS A 36 -29.12 -25.75 8.20
CA CYS A 36 -28.31 -25.53 6.99
C CYS A 36 -28.93 -24.47 6.04
N ALA A 37 -30.25 -24.52 5.88
CA ALA A 37 -30.96 -23.52 5.07
C ALA A 37 -30.84 -22.12 5.64
N CYS A 38 -30.97 -21.95 6.95
CA CYS A 38 -30.77 -20.67 7.62
C CYS A 38 -29.33 -20.18 7.51
N ALA A 39 -28.35 -21.07 7.66
CA ALA A 39 -26.92 -20.71 7.50
C ALA A 39 -26.62 -20.25 6.06
N LEU A 40 -27.11 -20.95 5.05
CA LEU A 40 -26.98 -20.57 3.64
C LEU A 40 -27.69 -19.24 3.35
N LEU A 41 -28.86 -19.00 3.92
CA LEU A 41 -29.58 -17.74 3.79
C LEU A 41 -28.80 -16.58 4.40
N LEU A 42 -28.21 -16.76 5.58
CA LEU A 42 -27.37 -15.75 6.22
C LEU A 42 -26.12 -15.44 5.40
N VAL A 43 -25.47 -16.47 4.85
CA VAL A 43 -24.31 -16.26 3.94
C VAL A 43 -24.76 -15.52 2.67
N PHE A 44 -25.90 -15.92 2.09
CA PHE A 44 -26.43 -15.26 0.89
C PHE A 44 -26.78 -13.80 1.15
N VAL A 45 -27.46 -13.49 2.26
CA VAL A 45 -27.77 -12.10 2.67
C VAL A 45 -26.51 -11.30 2.92
N SER A 46 -25.50 -11.89 3.55
CA SER A 46 -24.21 -11.23 3.81
C SER A 46 -23.48 -10.93 2.50
N VAL A 47 -23.46 -11.87 1.55
CA VAL A 47 -22.86 -11.66 0.22
C VAL A 47 -23.63 -10.60 -0.58
N MET A 48 -24.96 -10.59 -0.50
CA MET A 48 -25.78 -9.56 -1.14
C MET A 48 -25.57 -8.19 -0.53
N GLN A 49 -25.38 -8.09 0.78
CA GLN A 49 -25.06 -6.81 1.43
C GLN A 49 -23.68 -6.29 1.02
N ILE A 50 -22.67 -7.18 0.87
CA ILE A 50 -21.36 -6.80 0.35
C ILE A 50 -21.48 -6.32 -1.10
N GLY A 51 -22.32 -6.96 -1.93
CA GLY A 51 -22.60 -6.53 -3.30
C GLY A 51 -23.34 -5.20 -3.41
N LEU A 52 -24.18 -4.86 -2.43
CA LEU A 52 -24.92 -3.58 -2.37
C LEU A 52 -24.08 -2.43 -1.82
N VAL A 53 -23.07 -2.71 -0.98
CA VAL A 53 -22.11 -1.70 -0.51
C VAL A 53 -21.06 -1.39 -1.60
N GLY A 54 -20.94 -2.25 -2.62
CA GLY A 54 -19.90 -2.18 -3.66
C GLY A 54 -20.12 -1.16 -4.77
N SER A 55 -21.06 -0.25 -4.68
CA SER A 55 -21.23 0.83 -5.67
C SER A 55 -21.47 2.18 -5.01
N THR A 56 -20.69 2.50 -3.99
CA THR A 56 -20.39 3.90 -3.81
C THR A 56 -19.52 4.29 -5.02
N SER A 57 -20.12 4.91 -6.02
CA SER A 57 -19.37 5.77 -6.91
C SER A 57 -18.58 6.71 -5.99
N VAL A 58 -17.31 6.40 -5.79
CA VAL A 58 -16.37 7.38 -5.26
C VAL A 58 -16.41 8.48 -6.29
N THR A 59 -17.28 9.48 -6.08
CA THR A 59 -17.09 10.77 -6.70
C THR A 59 -15.63 11.09 -6.40
N PRO A 60 -14.80 11.36 -7.42
CA PRO A 60 -13.43 11.76 -7.15
C PRO A 60 -13.56 12.93 -6.17
N SER A 61 -13.23 12.69 -4.93
CA SER A 61 -13.04 13.77 -3.98
C SER A 61 -12.02 14.64 -4.70
N ALA A 62 -12.30 15.94 -4.81
CA ALA A 62 -11.34 16.93 -5.26
C ALA A 62 -10.21 17.03 -4.19
N GLY A 63 -9.68 15.88 -3.80
CA GLY A 63 -8.54 15.75 -2.92
C GLY A 63 -7.26 16.09 -3.68
N PRO A 64 -6.20 16.40 -2.97
CA PRO A 64 -4.92 16.71 -3.60
C PRO A 64 -4.49 15.54 -4.49
N CYS A 65 -4.24 15.81 -5.78
CA CYS A 65 -3.68 14.85 -6.72
C CYS A 65 -2.19 14.64 -6.39
N LEU A 66 -1.84 13.42 -5.99
CA LEU A 66 -0.46 13.02 -5.77
C LEU A 66 0.13 12.50 -7.08
N LEU A 67 1.27 13.06 -7.49
CA LEU A 67 2.02 12.58 -8.65
C LEU A 67 3.29 11.88 -8.20
N ILE A 68 3.46 10.63 -8.57
CA ILE A 68 4.71 9.88 -8.40
C ILE A 68 5.48 9.95 -9.71
N ASP A 69 6.73 10.36 -9.62
CA ASP A 69 7.63 10.44 -10.76
C ASP A 69 8.80 9.45 -10.62
N PRO A 70 8.68 8.24 -11.18
CA PRO A 70 9.82 7.34 -11.32
C PRO A 70 10.79 7.89 -12.36
N GLY A 71 11.93 8.46 -11.91
CA GLY A 71 12.90 9.06 -12.80
C GLY A 71 13.42 8.13 -13.90
N HIS A 72 13.88 8.71 -15.01
CA HIS A 72 14.37 8.00 -16.19
C HIS A 72 13.29 7.18 -16.91
N GLY A 73 13.69 6.31 -17.86
CA GLY A 73 12.79 5.42 -18.60
C GLY A 73 13.16 5.29 -20.07
N GLY A 74 12.78 4.18 -20.70
CA GLY A 74 13.09 3.86 -22.07
C GLY A 74 14.59 3.80 -22.33
N ALA A 75 15.09 4.62 -23.27
CA ALA A 75 16.51 4.69 -23.61
C ALA A 75 17.40 5.34 -22.52
N ASP A 76 16.80 6.09 -21.58
CA ASP A 76 17.51 6.66 -20.45
C ASP A 76 17.47 5.72 -19.24
N GLY A 77 18.55 4.94 -19.07
CA GLY A 77 18.67 3.98 -17.97
C GLY A 77 18.94 4.60 -16.59
N GLY A 78 19.36 5.88 -16.54
CA GLY A 78 19.90 6.50 -15.32
C GLY A 78 21.25 5.92 -14.92
N ALA A 79 21.54 5.86 -13.62
CA ALA A 79 22.72 5.20 -13.10
C ALA A 79 22.64 3.67 -13.32
N VAL A 80 23.82 3.05 -13.55
CA VAL A 80 23.92 1.59 -13.73
C VAL A 80 24.81 1.03 -12.63
N ALA A 81 24.31 0.04 -11.91
CA ALA A 81 25.06 -0.69 -10.89
C ALA A 81 26.09 -1.65 -11.51
N ALA A 82 27.00 -2.20 -10.70
CA ALA A 82 28.04 -3.11 -11.17
C ALA A 82 27.50 -4.44 -11.73
N ASP A 83 26.34 -4.86 -11.30
CA ASP A 83 25.62 -6.06 -11.76
C ASP A 83 24.75 -5.80 -13.00
N GLY A 84 24.73 -4.56 -13.54
CA GLY A 84 23.92 -4.16 -14.68
C GLY A 84 22.53 -3.64 -14.33
N THR A 85 22.11 -3.64 -13.08
CA THR A 85 20.83 -3.08 -12.65
C THR A 85 20.75 -1.60 -13.00
N GLN A 86 19.67 -1.20 -13.68
CA GLN A 86 19.46 0.19 -14.10
C GLN A 86 18.57 0.94 -13.09
N GLU A 87 18.88 2.20 -12.86
CA GLU A 87 18.14 3.08 -11.97
C GLU A 87 16.67 3.17 -12.36
N LYS A 88 16.35 3.28 -13.65
CA LYS A 88 14.97 3.37 -14.14
C LYS A 88 14.06 2.24 -13.70
N ASP A 89 14.61 1.00 -13.60
CA ASP A 89 13.84 -0.19 -13.23
C ASP A 89 13.51 -0.20 -11.74
N LEU A 90 14.48 0.20 -10.90
CA LEU A 90 14.28 0.37 -9.47
C LEU A 90 13.29 1.48 -9.17
N ASN A 91 13.44 2.65 -9.83
CA ASN A 91 12.54 3.79 -9.65
C ASN A 91 11.10 3.41 -10.01
N LEU A 92 10.90 2.69 -11.13
CA LEU A 92 9.59 2.22 -11.55
C LEU A 92 8.98 1.25 -10.53
N SER A 93 9.76 0.26 -10.09
CA SER A 93 9.29 -0.74 -9.13
C SER A 93 8.87 -0.12 -7.80
N ILE A 94 9.67 0.81 -7.27
CA ILE A 94 9.34 1.55 -6.03
C ILE A 94 8.11 2.42 -6.25
N GLY A 95 8.04 3.13 -7.39
CA GLY A 95 6.91 4.00 -7.73
C GLY A 95 5.59 3.26 -7.83
N LEU A 96 5.57 2.08 -8.45
CA LEU A 96 4.38 1.23 -8.57
C LEU A 96 3.91 0.75 -7.18
N LEU A 97 4.82 0.30 -6.33
CA LEU A 97 4.49 -0.11 -4.96
C LEU A 97 3.92 1.06 -4.14
N LEU A 98 4.55 2.22 -4.21
CA LEU A 98 4.10 3.42 -3.51
C LEU A 98 2.71 3.85 -3.99
N ARG A 99 2.48 3.84 -5.31
CA ARG A 99 1.14 4.11 -5.91
C ARG A 99 0.08 3.20 -5.32
N ASP A 100 0.34 1.89 -5.30
CA ASP A 100 -0.66 0.91 -4.88
C ASP A 100 -0.96 1.04 -3.38
N MET A 101 0.06 1.28 -2.55
CA MET A 101 -0.12 1.56 -1.12
C MET A 101 -0.96 2.82 -0.89
N LEU A 102 -0.65 3.92 -1.56
CA LEU A 102 -1.38 5.17 -1.40
C LEU A 102 -2.83 5.06 -1.89
N ARG A 103 -3.08 4.31 -2.97
CA ARG A 103 -4.44 4.03 -3.45
C ARG A 103 -5.26 3.20 -2.47
N ILE A 104 -4.66 2.21 -1.83
CA ILE A 104 -5.32 1.44 -0.76
C ILE A 104 -5.67 2.35 0.42
N MET A 105 -4.86 3.37 0.70
CA MET A 105 -5.10 4.38 1.72
C MET A 105 -6.15 5.43 1.29
N GLY A 106 -6.67 5.38 0.07
CA GLY A 106 -7.73 6.25 -0.44
C GLY A 106 -7.25 7.54 -1.12
N TYR A 107 -5.95 7.67 -1.41
CA TYR A 107 -5.44 8.83 -2.13
C TYR A 107 -5.64 8.69 -3.65
N GLU A 108 -5.90 9.83 -4.31
CA GLU A 108 -5.82 9.90 -5.77
C GLU A 108 -4.36 10.03 -6.20
N VAL A 109 -3.87 9.02 -6.93
CA VAL A 109 -2.47 8.93 -7.32
C VAL A 109 -2.34 8.76 -8.82
N ARG A 110 -1.58 9.67 -9.44
CA ARG A 110 -1.11 9.61 -10.83
C ARG A 110 0.38 9.27 -10.86
N MET A 111 0.86 8.83 -12.00
CA MET A 111 2.29 8.58 -12.25
C MET A 111 2.70 9.21 -13.57
N THR A 112 3.96 9.65 -13.68
CA THR A 112 4.51 10.14 -14.93
C THR A 112 4.67 9.02 -15.96
N ARG A 113 5.01 7.81 -15.49
CA ARG A 113 5.06 6.57 -16.27
C ARG A 113 4.70 5.36 -15.42
N THR A 114 4.12 4.34 -16.03
CA THR A 114 3.77 3.06 -15.39
C THR A 114 4.49 1.87 -16.03
N GLU A 115 5.30 2.14 -17.04
CA GLU A 115 6.08 1.16 -17.81
C GLU A 115 7.49 1.68 -18.05
N ASP A 116 8.37 0.87 -18.64
CA ASP A 116 9.72 1.28 -19.04
C ASP A 116 9.68 2.08 -20.35
N ILE A 117 9.15 3.29 -20.25
CA ILE A 117 9.05 4.25 -21.37
C ILE A 117 9.61 5.60 -20.98
N SER A 118 10.06 6.36 -21.98
CA SER A 118 10.25 7.81 -21.88
C SER A 118 8.99 8.50 -22.39
N ILE A 119 8.59 9.57 -21.75
CA ILE A 119 7.36 10.31 -22.08
C ILE A 119 7.60 11.51 -23.00
N HIS A 120 8.73 11.52 -23.73
CA HIS A 120 9.01 12.55 -24.74
C HIS A 120 8.04 12.48 -25.93
N SER A 121 7.90 13.59 -26.65
CA SER A 121 7.07 13.65 -27.85
C SER A 121 7.67 12.82 -29.00
N PRO A 122 6.84 12.21 -29.87
CA PRO A 122 7.31 11.33 -30.95
C PRO A 122 8.21 12.00 -31.99
N ASP A 123 8.22 13.32 -32.08
CA ASP A 123 9.04 14.13 -32.98
C ASP A 123 10.49 14.28 -32.50
N CYS A 124 10.80 13.93 -31.24
CA CYS A 124 12.16 13.93 -30.72
C CYS A 124 12.97 12.78 -31.32
N LYS A 125 13.96 13.12 -32.19
CA LYS A 125 14.70 12.11 -32.95
C LYS A 125 16.05 11.73 -32.34
N THR A 126 16.68 12.64 -31.63
CA THR A 126 17.96 12.39 -30.96
C THR A 126 17.77 12.07 -29.49
N LEU A 127 18.69 11.31 -28.88
CA LEU A 127 18.65 11.01 -27.43
C LEU A 127 18.62 12.29 -26.58
N ARG A 128 19.30 13.34 -27.04
CA ARG A 128 19.28 14.63 -26.36
C ARG A 128 17.89 15.27 -26.41
N GLU A 129 17.25 15.30 -27.57
CA GLU A 129 15.89 15.82 -27.73
C GLU A 129 14.90 15.01 -26.91
N GLN A 130 15.04 13.67 -26.91
CA GLN A 130 14.21 12.78 -26.11
C GLN A 130 14.33 13.08 -24.61
N LYS A 131 15.56 13.24 -24.07
CA LYS A 131 15.78 13.60 -22.67
C LYS A 131 15.20 14.97 -22.32
N VAL A 132 15.40 15.96 -23.18
CA VAL A 132 14.85 17.32 -22.96
C VAL A 132 13.31 17.30 -23.05
N GLY A 133 12.75 16.58 -24.04
CA GLY A 133 11.31 16.43 -24.20
C GLY A 133 10.66 15.68 -23.04
N ASP A 134 11.29 14.62 -22.56
CA ASP A 134 10.85 13.87 -21.40
C ASP A 134 10.79 14.76 -20.14
N MET A 135 11.86 15.49 -19.85
CA MET A 135 11.91 16.43 -18.73
C MET A 135 10.83 17.51 -18.83
N LYS A 136 10.64 18.08 -20.04
CA LYS A 136 9.60 19.10 -20.27
C LYS A 136 8.21 18.57 -20.00
N ASN A 137 7.92 17.34 -20.45
CA ASN A 137 6.60 16.72 -20.23
C ASN A 137 6.37 16.36 -18.75
N ARG A 138 7.42 15.94 -18.01
CA ARG A 138 7.34 15.75 -16.55
C ARG A 138 7.02 17.05 -15.84
N LEU A 139 7.70 18.14 -16.17
CA LEU A 139 7.43 19.44 -15.58
C LEU A 139 6.00 19.92 -15.81
N ALA A 140 5.45 19.72 -17.01
CA ALA A 140 4.05 20.02 -17.29
C ALA A 140 3.09 19.23 -16.40
N MET A 141 3.39 17.93 -16.15
CA MET A 141 2.58 17.12 -15.22
C MET A 141 2.73 17.56 -13.75
N TYR A 142 3.90 18.11 -13.37
CA TYR A 142 4.14 18.62 -12.01
C TYR A 142 3.28 19.84 -11.71
N GLU A 143 3.07 20.72 -12.70
CA GLU A 143 2.23 21.91 -12.57
C GLU A 143 0.77 21.59 -12.29
N GLU A 144 0.29 20.40 -12.71
CA GLU A 144 -1.07 19.93 -12.47
C GLU A 144 -1.24 19.20 -11.13
N ALA A 145 -0.15 18.89 -10.42
CA ALA A 145 -0.18 18.08 -9.22
C ALA A 145 -0.15 18.93 -7.94
N SER A 146 -0.87 18.49 -6.91
CA SER A 146 -0.81 19.13 -5.59
C SER A 146 0.46 18.77 -4.83
N LEU A 147 0.99 17.56 -5.07
CA LEU A 147 2.22 17.06 -4.50
C LEU A 147 2.93 16.16 -5.52
N VAL A 148 4.22 16.33 -5.67
CA VAL A 148 5.08 15.49 -6.51
C VAL A 148 6.09 14.75 -5.64
N VAL A 149 6.23 13.45 -5.88
CA VAL A 149 7.26 12.60 -5.26
C VAL A 149 8.13 12.01 -6.36
N GLY A 150 9.31 12.58 -6.56
CA GLY A 150 10.33 12.06 -7.48
C GLY A 150 11.14 10.95 -6.82
N ILE A 151 11.36 9.86 -7.56
CA ILE A 151 12.14 8.69 -7.11
C ILE A 151 13.34 8.53 -8.02
N HIS A 152 14.53 8.60 -7.42
CA HIS A 152 15.82 8.48 -8.08
C HIS A 152 16.78 7.63 -7.27
N GLN A 153 17.78 7.04 -7.91
CA GLN A 153 18.90 6.39 -7.27
C GLN A 153 20.17 7.19 -7.57
N ASN A 154 20.96 7.46 -6.53
CA ASN A 154 22.24 8.10 -6.69
C ASN A 154 23.36 7.04 -6.77
N LYS A 155 24.29 7.22 -7.70
CA LYS A 155 25.52 6.44 -7.75
C LYS A 155 26.68 7.29 -7.24
N PHE A 156 27.36 6.79 -6.20
CA PHE A 156 28.58 7.39 -5.68
C PHE A 156 29.72 6.35 -5.76
N GLU A 157 30.88 6.78 -6.18
CA GLU A 157 32.07 5.93 -6.22
C GLU A 157 32.62 5.63 -4.80
N ILE A 158 32.29 6.48 -3.83
CA ILE A 158 32.78 6.34 -2.45
C ILE A 158 31.68 5.69 -1.60
N PRO A 159 31.89 4.45 -1.08
CA PRO A 159 30.87 3.69 -0.37
C PRO A 159 30.27 4.36 0.89
N LYS A 160 31.00 5.28 1.51
CA LYS A 160 30.50 6.01 2.70
C LYS A 160 29.25 6.89 2.40
N TYR A 161 29.01 7.22 1.14
CA TYR A 161 27.84 7.99 0.72
C TYR A 161 26.67 7.07 0.38
N SER A 162 26.21 6.33 1.37
CA SER A 162 25.05 5.43 1.27
C SER A 162 23.83 6.01 2.00
N GLY A 163 22.69 5.38 1.80
CA GLY A 163 21.43 5.73 2.46
C GLY A 163 20.57 6.74 1.67
N THR A 164 19.31 6.79 2.07
CA THR A 164 18.31 7.66 1.46
C THR A 164 18.66 9.12 1.66
N GLN A 165 18.63 9.90 0.58
CA GLN A 165 18.78 11.35 0.58
C GLN A 165 17.45 11.97 0.19
N VAL A 166 16.88 12.80 1.06
CA VAL A 166 15.64 13.49 0.77
C VAL A 166 15.95 14.91 0.32
N PHE A 167 15.35 15.32 -0.80
CA PHE A 167 15.39 16.67 -1.35
C PHE A 167 14.00 17.29 -1.23
N TYR A 168 13.95 18.61 -1.07
CA TYR A 168 12.71 19.37 -1.02
C TYR A 168 12.76 20.62 -1.87
N SER A 169 11.62 20.97 -2.49
CA SER A 169 11.48 22.21 -3.24
C SER A 169 11.42 23.41 -2.29
N VAL A 170 12.08 24.50 -2.69
CA VAL A 170 12.01 25.77 -1.96
C VAL A 170 10.76 26.58 -2.30
N ASN A 171 10.06 26.19 -3.36
CA ASN A 171 8.89 26.93 -3.86
C ASN A 171 7.66 26.80 -2.96
N ASN A 172 7.61 25.77 -2.12
CA ASN A 172 6.52 25.56 -1.15
C ASN A 172 7.12 25.26 0.23
N PRO A 173 6.81 26.06 1.26
CA PRO A 173 7.30 25.83 2.64
C PRO A 173 6.91 24.46 3.21
N GLU A 174 5.76 23.90 2.83
CA GLU A 174 5.28 22.59 3.30
C GLU A 174 6.13 21.44 2.79
N SER A 175 6.82 21.62 1.65
CA SER A 175 7.76 20.63 1.10
C SER A 175 8.86 20.26 2.08
N LYS A 176 9.38 21.24 2.84
CA LYS A 176 10.41 20.98 3.85
C LYS A 176 9.85 20.19 5.03
N LEU A 177 8.63 20.49 5.47
CA LEU A 177 7.98 19.75 6.56
C LEU A 177 7.79 18.29 6.19
N LEU A 178 7.18 18.02 5.03
CA LEU A 178 6.99 16.65 4.54
C LEU A 178 8.33 15.91 4.37
N ALA A 179 9.35 16.56 3.83
CA ALA A 179 10.68 15.98 3.68
C ALA A 179 11.33 15.63 5.03
N THR A 180 11.07 16.44 6.07
CA THR A 180 11.54 16.17 7.43
C THR A 180 10.88 14.90 7.97
N GLU A 181 9.56 14.83 7.94
CA GLU A 181 8.79 13.67 8.40
C GLU A 181 9.19 12.37 7.65
N LEU A 182 9.37 12.48 6.33
CA LEU A 182 9.82 11.35 5.52
C LEU A 182 11.23 10.89 5.93
N ARG A 183 12.16 11.83 6.12
CA ARG A 183 13.52 11.51 6.57
C ARG A 183 13.50 10.83 7.94
N GLU A 184 12.77 11.39 8.89
CA GLU A 184 12.66 10.82 10.26
C GLU A 184 12.04 9.42 10.24
N SER A 185 11.03 9.20 9.41
CA SER A 185 10.44 7.87 9.22
C SER A 185 11.44 6.87 8.64
N VAL A 186 12.22 7.28 7.64
CA VAL A 186 13.29 6.44 7.07
C VAL A 186 14.37 6.11 8.10
N LEU A 187 14.79 7.08 8.90
CA LEU A 187 15.77 6.86 9.98
C LEU A 187 15.21 5.90 11.05
N GLY A 188 13.98 6.13 11.49
CA GLY A 188 13.41 5.34 12.57
C GLY A 188 13.07 3.90 12.21
N LEU A 189 12.66 3.65 10.95
CA LEU A 189 12.12 2.36 10.54
C LEU A 189 13.08 1.52 9.69
N LEU A 190 13.94 2.15 8.89
CA LEU A 190 14.68 1.45 7.84
C LEU A 190 16.21 1.65 7.92
N GLN A 191 16.67 2.84 8.26
CA GLN A 191 18.07 3.23 8.11
C GLN A 191 18.56 4.06 9.31
N PRO A 192 18.62 3.50 10.53
CA PRO A 192 19.03 4.25 11.74
C PRO A 192 20.45 4.82 11.64
N GLU A 193 21.32 4.20 10.86
CA GLU A 193 22.71 4.65 10.64
C GLU A 193 22.86 5.71 9.54
N ASN A 194 21.76 6.12 8.90
CA ASN A 194 21.80 7.07 7.81
C ASN A 194 22.03 8.50 8.32
N THR A 195 23.17 9.08 7.99
CA THR A 195 23.57 10.43 8.39
C THR A 195 23.28 11.51 7.35
N ARG A 196 22.54 11.17 6.29
CA ARG A 196 22.27 12.13 5.21
C ARG A 196 21.27 13.19 5.64
N GLU A 197 21.67 14.46 5.45
CA GLU A 197 20.84 15.61 5.77
C GLU A 197 19.86 15.94 4.63
N LEU A 198 18.76 16.63 4.98
CA LEU A 198 17.86 17.21 3.98
C LEU A 198 18.61 18.16 3.05
N LYS A 199 18.28 18.13 1.76
CA LYS A 199 18.84 19.05 0.77
C LYS A 199 17.74 19.84 0.05
N LYS A 200 18.04 21.07 -0.27
CA LYS A 200 17.23 21.84 -1.20
C LYS A 200 17.40 21.25 -2.61
N ALA A 201 16.30 21.05 -3.31
CA ALA A 201 16.36 20.83 -4.74
C ALA A 201 16.62 22.19 -5.40
N ASP A 202 17.67 22.26 -6.20
CA ASP A 202 17.89 23.40 -7.08
C ASP A 202 16.91 23.23 -8.26
N ALA A 203 15.97 24.15 -8.39
CA ALA A 203 14.96 24.16 -9.45
C ALA A 203 15.56 24.62 -10.77
#